data_4e239a4993974f507b825d732f5597df
#
_entry.id   4e239a4993974f507b825d732f5597df
#
_cell.length_a   1.000
_cell.length_b   1.000
_cell.length_c   1.000
_cell.angle_alpha   90.00
_cell.angle_beta   90.00
_cell.angle_gamma   90.00
#
_symmetry.space_group_name_H-M   'P 1'
#
loop_
_entity.id
_entity.type
_entity.pdbx_description
1 polymer ?
#
loop_
_entity_poly.entity_id
_entity_poly.type
_entity_poly.pdbx_seq_one_letter_code
_entity_poly.pdbx_strand_id
1 'polypeptide(L)'
;RAYNRYWMDPGTSYAQVKGQFRSSWITYPQDGRIPYTEAGIRANTRTNSFDDFEIRPLPERCIMSFTGGAGPVMNNGMYNNTYQIVQAPGHVMILTEMIHDVRVIPIGVRGEIKHGPREIPKWGGDSIGWYEGNTLVVETVNSHPKQRSFISPQGKVTERYTRWADGEIFYEFRVEDPVLYKEAWTGEMSLRGSEQPVYEYACHEGNHA
;
A
#
# COMPACT_ATOMS: atom_id res chain seq x y z
N ARG A 1 25.06 18.25 5.44
CA ARG A 1 24.49 17.68 4.21
C ARG A 1 23.84 16.35 4.58
N ALA A 2 22.54 16.21 4.37
CA ALA A 2 21.82 15.01 4.72
C ALA A 2 22.37 13.78 3.96
N TYR A 3 22.48 12.66 4.65
CA TYR A 3 22.89 11.36 4.10
C TYR A 3 21.89 10.81 3.06
N ASN A 4 20.73 11.41 2.91
CA ASN A 4 19.61 10.96 2.08
C ASN A 4 19.99 10.66 0.62
N ARG A 5 21.05 11.26 0.10
CA ARG A 5 21.50 11.03 -1.27
C ARG A 5 21.88 9.56 -1.57
N TYR A 6 22.31 8.83 -0.55
CA TYR A 6 22.76 7.43 -0.70
C TYR A 6 21.63 6.43 -0.50
N TRP A 7 20.53 6.87 0.11
CA TRP A 7 19.40 6.01 0.45
C TRP A 7 18.21 6.20 -0.51
N MET A 8 18.22 7.30 -1.27
CA MET A 8 17.15 7.56 -2.23
C MET A 8 17.44 6.83 -3.53
N ASP A 9 16.46 6.09 -4.03
CA ASP A 9 16.47 5.54 -5.38
C ASP A 9 15.81 6.57 -6.32
N PRO A 10 16.58 7.33 -7.11
CA PRO A 10 16.04 8.31 -8.04
C PRO A 10 15.32 7.65 -9.22
N GLY A 11 15.39 6.31 -9.32
CA GLY A 11 14.94 5.56 -10.49
C GLY A 11 15.91 5.72 -11.67
N THR A 12 15.84 4.78 -12.59
CA THR A 12 16.67 4.73 -13.80
C THR A 12 15.91 5.12 -15.07
N SER A 13 14.59 5.23 -14.98
CA SER A 13 13.72 5.53 -16.12
C SER A 13 12.41 6.16 -15.66
N TYR A 14 11.68 6.76 -16.59
CA TYR A 14 10.29 7.15 -16.33
C TYR A 14 9.42 5.93 -16.04
N ALA A 15 8.34 6.14 -15.27
CA ALA A 15 7.37 5.10 -14.97
C ALA A 15 6.80 4.51 -16.27
N GLN A 16 6.79 3.20 -16.36
CA GLN A 16 6.21 2.47 -17.48
C GLN A 16 5.27 1.39 -16.95
N VAL A 17 4.15 1.22 -17.61
CA VAL A 17 3.21 0.13 -17.39
C VAL A 17 2.93 -0.54 -18.71
N LYS A 18 3.19 -1.85 -18.80
CA LYS A 18 3.05 -2.62 -20.04
C LYS A 18 3.81 -1.97 -21.21
N GLY A 19 5.02 -1.46 -20.95
CA GLY A 19 5.87 -0.79 -21.94
C GLY A 19 5.45 0.62 -22.33
N GLN A 20 4.38 1.17 -21.77
CA GLN A 20 3.90 2.52 -22.05
C GLN A 20 4.30 3.48 -20.93
N PHE A 21 4.84 4.63 -21.29
CA PHE A 21 5.15 5.68 -20.32
C PHE A 21 3.89 6.23 -19.64
N ARG A 22 4.01 6.52 -18.36
CA ARG A 22 2.95 7.10 -17.54
C ARG A 22 3.42 8.39 -16.87
N SER A 23 2.60 9.43 -16.96
CA SER A 23 2.78 10.67 -16.20
C SER A 23 2.02 10.66 -14.87
N SER A 24 1.09 9.72 -14.70
CA SER A 24 0.33 9.47 -13.47
C SER A 24 0.09 7.97 -13.32
N TRP A 25 0.09 7.50 -12.09
CA TRP A 25 -0.37 6.14 -11.75
C TRP A 25 -1.89 6.07 -11.56
N ILE A 26 -2.59 7.22 -11.46
CA ILE A 26 -4.05 7.26 -11.40
C ILE A 26 -4.60 7.11 -12.83
N THR A 27 -5.47 6.13 -13.00
CA THR A 27 -6.13 5.85 -14.29
C THR A 27 -7.56 6.34 -14.35
N TYR A 28 -8.18 6.54 -13.20
CA TYR A 28 -9.49 7.18 -13.04
C TYR A 28 -9.55 7.89 -11.69
N PRO A 29 -10.04 9.14 -11.62
CA PRO A 29 -10.52 10.00 -12.72
C PRO A 29 -9.44 10.35 -13.76
N GLN A 30 -9.88 10.73 -14.97
CA GLN A 30 -8.98 11.01 -16.11
C GLN A 30 -8.07 12.22 -15.91
N ASP A 31 -8.43 13.14 -15.02
CA ASP A 31 -7.61 14.29 -14.66
C ASP A 31 -6.40 13.92 -13.78
N GLY A 32 -6.29 12.64 -13.40
CA GLY A 32 -5.20 12.10 -12.58
C GLY A 32 -5.20 12.57 -11.13
N ARG A 33 -6.33 13.10 -10.63
CA ARG A 33 -6.46 13.62 -9.27
C ARG A 33 -7.35 12.72 -8.41
N ILE A 34 -6.93 12.48 -7.19
CA ILE A 34 -7.76 11.74 -6.23
C ILE A 34 -8.98 12.59 -5.85
N PRO A 35 -10.22 12.07 -5.99
CA PRO A 35 -11.45 12.83 -5.83
C PRO A 35 -11.86 12.99 -4.35
N TYR A 36 -11.03 13.63 -3.54
CA TYR A 36 -11.28 13.79 -2.10
C TYR A 36 -12.60 14.51 -1.78
N THR A 37 -13.28 14.05 -0.73
CA THR A 37 -14.27 14.82 0.00
C THR A 37 -13.58 15.87 0.89
N GLU A 38 -14.33 16.77 1.52
CA GLU A 38 -13.78 17.67 2.54
C GLU A 38 -13.20 16.88 3.74
N ALA A 39 -13.86 15.79 4.13
CA ALA A 39 -13.36 14.90 5.18
C ALA A 39 -12.05 14.24 4.76
N GLY A 40 -11.93 13.81 3.50
CA GLY A 40 -10.71 13.23 2.94
C GLY A 40 -9.56 14.25 2.91
N ILE A 41 -9.83 15.49 2.54
CA ILE A 41 -8.83 16.57 2.58
C ILE A 41 -8.35 16.79 4.02
N ARG A 42 -9.26 16.90 4.99
CA ARG A 42 -8.91 17.05 6.41
C ARG A 42 -8.10 15.88 6.94
N ALA A 43 -8.51 14.65 6.61
CA ALA A 43 -7.79 13.44 7.03
C ALA A 43 -6.36 13.37 6.47
N ASN A 44 -6.15 13.91 5.27
CA ASN A 44 -4.84 13.93 4.60
C ASN A 44 -3.98 15.15 4.99
N THR A 45 -4.55 16.13 5.68
CA THR A 45 -3.80 17.29 6.17
C THR A 45 -2.96 16.88 7.38
N ARG A 46 -1.64 17.08 7.29
CA ARG A 46 -0.74 16.82 8.39
C ARG A 46 -0.93 17.85 9.48
N THR A 47 -1.26 17.42 10.68
CA THR A 47 -1.14 18.24 11.89
C THR A 47 0.30 18.09 12.40
N ASN A 48 1.06 19.17 12.40
CA ASN A 48 2.46 19.18 12.86
C ASN A 48 2.57 19.38 14.39
N SER A 49 1.72 18.72 15.17
CA SER A 49 1.92 18.70 16.62
C SER A 49 2.70 17.43 16.96
N PHE A 50 3.79 17.61 17.70
CA PHE A 50 4.69 16.54 18.16
C PHE A 50 4.72 16.44 19.69
N ASP A 51 3.80 17.14 20.36
CA ASP A 51 3.76 17.25 21.82
C ASP A 51 3.28 15.96 22.52
N ASP A 52 2.58 15.10 21.77
CA ASP A 52 2.09 13.81 22.24
C ASP A 52 2.58 12.69 21.31
N PHE A 53 3.16 11.65 21.88
CA PHE A 53 3.67 10.51 21.13
C PHE A 53 2.55 9.78 20.34
N GLU A 54 1.30 9.80 20.82
CA GLU A 54 0.19 9.14 20.12
C GLU A 54 -0.21 9.81 18.80
N ILE A 55 0.10 11.10 18.65
CA ILE A 55 -0.20 11.86 17.43
C ILE A 55 0.97 11.89 16.44
N ARG A 56 2.13 11.36 16.83
CA ARG A 56 3.26 11.21 15.91
C ARG A 56 2.90 10.29 14.74
N PRO A 57 3.49 10.51 13.56
CA PRO A 57 3.28 9.63 12.41
C PRO A 57 3.59 8.17 12.74
N LEU A 58 2.76 7.25 12.24
CA LEU A 58 2.93 5.82 12.47
C LEU A 58 4.32 5.27 12.09
N PRO A 59 4.97 5.77 11.02
CA PRO A 59 6.34 5.37 10.70
C PRO A 59 7.38 5.76 11.74
N GLU A 60 7.23 6.91 12.40
CA GLU A 60 8.10 7.31 13.51
C GLU A 60 7.90 6.45 14.75
N ARG A 61 6.73 5.85 14.87
CA ARG A 61 6.36 4.91 15.94
C ARG A 61 6.61 3.46 15.55
N CYS A 62 7.25 3.19 14.44
CA CYS A 62 7.52 1.85 13.93
C CYS A 62 6.28 0.94 13.82
N ILE A 63 5.09 1.52 13.61
CA ILE A 63 3.83 0.77 13.51
C ILE A 63 3.54 0.39 12.07
N MET A 64 3.73 1.32 11.14
CA MET A 64 3.52 1.12 9.70
C MET A 64 4.43 2.02 8.88
N SER A 65 4.75 1.59 7.67
CA SER A 65 5.49 2.40 6.71
C SER A 65 4.74 3.66 6.28
N PHE A 66 5.47 4.60 5.69
CA PHE A 66 4.89 5.80 5.09
C PHE A 66 3.95 5.42 3.95
N THR A 67 2.76 6.04 3.92
CA THR A 67 1.80 5.94 2.82
C THR A 67 1.55 4.52 2.29
N GLY A 68 1.34 3.56 3.20
CA GLY A 68 0.82 2.26 2.82
C GLY A 68 1.84 1.29 2.21
N GLY A 69 3.07 1.25 2.70
CA GLY A 69 4.13 0.37 2.18
C GLY A 69 3.68 -1.03 1.78
N ALA A 70 3.27 -1.87 2.72
CA ALA A 70 2.76 -3.22 2.40
C ALA A 70 1.33 -3.23 1.81
N GLY A 71 0.73 -2.08 1.67
CA GLY A 71 -0.64 -1.94 1.19
C GLY A 71 -1.68 -1.75 2.27
N PRO A 72 -2.95 -1.62 1.89
CA PRO A 72 -3.39 -1.15 0.59
C PRO A 72 -3.31 0.37 0.49
N VAL A 73 -2.91 0.97 -0.51
CA VAL A 73 -2.34 0.60 -1.80
C VAL A 73 -0.81 0.54 -1.69
N MET A 74 -0.14 -0.37 -2.44
CA MET A 74 1.32 -0.41 -2.50
C MET A 74 1.81 0.78 -3.34
N ASN A 75 2.46 1.73 -2.68
CA ASN A 75 2.97 2.94 -3.32
C ASN A 75 4.48 2.88 -3.51
N ASN A 76 4.95 3.54 -4.55
CA ASN A 76 6.37 3.76 -4.75
C ASN A 76 6.92 4.67 -3.64
N GLY A 77 7.88 4.17 -2.88
CA GLY A 77 8.71 4.96 -1.98
C GLY A 77 9.98 5.43 -2.68
N MET A 78 10.65 6.43 -2.14
CA MET A 78 11.94 6.90 -2.64
C MET A 78 13.12 6.10 -2.08
N TYR A 79 12.89 5.25 -1.10
CA TYR A 79 13.88 4.39 -0.44
C TYR A 79 13.18 3.27 0.31
N ASN A 80 13.88 2.18 0.59
CA ASN A 80 13.36 0.98 1.24
C ASN A 80 12.01 0.51 0.66
N ASN A 81 11.93 0.51 -0.67
CA ASN A 81 10.72 0.25 -1.43
C ASN A 81 10.71 -1.13 -2.08
N THR A 82 11.57 -2.03 -1.61
CA THR A 82 11.62 -3.41 -2.07
C THR A 82 10.52 -4.23 -1.39
N TYR A 83 9.88 -5.09 -2.17
CA TYR A 83 8.87 -6.03 -1.68
C TYR A 83 9.33 -7.46 -1.89
N GLN A 84 9.09 -8.31 -0.91
CA GLN A 84 9.19 -9.74 -1.10
C GLN A 84 7.78 -10.35 -1.07
N ILE A 85 7.38 -10.96 -2.19
CA ILE A 85 6.08 -11.61 -2.32
C ILE A 85 6.31 -13.12 -2.25
N VAL A 86 5.75 -13.78 -1.25
CA VAL A 86 5.88 -15.21 -1.01
C VAL A 86 4.52 -15.87 -1.14
N GLN A 87 4.45 -16.90 -1.97
CA GLN A 87 3.26 -17.74 -2.12
C GLN A 87 3.44 -19.04 -1.34
N ALA A 88 2.47 -19.36 -0.50
CA ALA A 88 2.40 -20.60 0.26
C ALA A 88 1.00 -21.23 0.11
N PRO A 89 0.82 -22.52 0.43
CA PRO A 89 -0.50 -23.12 0.43
C PRO A 89 -1.49 -22.33 1.29
N GLY A 90 -2.56 -21.82 0.67
CA GLY A 90 -3.60 -21.07 1.34
C GLY A 90 -3.27 -19.63 1.73
N HIS A 91 -2.08 -19.11 1.43
CA HIS A 91 -1.68 -17.75 1.80
C HIS A 91 -0.73 -17.13 0.77
N VAL A 92 -0.82 -15.80 0.66
CA VAL A 92 0.23 -14.97 0.07
C VAL A 92 0.71 -14.00 1.14
N MET A 93 2.02 -13.83 1.26
CA MET A 93 2.65 -12.88 2.16
C MET A 93 3.37 -11.82 1.35
N ILE A 94 3.19 -10.56 1.72
CA ILE A 94 3.92 -9.42 1.17
C ILE A 94 4.71 -8.79 2.32
N LEU A 95 6.02 -8.90 2.25
CA LEU A 95 6.94 -8.20 3.14
C LEU A 95 7.39 -6.92 2.45
N THR A 96 7.29 -5.79 3.15
CA THR A 96 7.84 -4.50 2.72
C THR A 96 9.14 -4.24 3.48
N GLU A 97 10.17 -3.82 2.79
CA GLU A 97 11.45 -3.47 3.40
C GLU A 97 11.30 -2.36 4.45
N MET A 98 10.57 -1.28 4.12
CA MET A 98 10.32 -0.19 5.06
C MET A 98 9.48 -0.64 6.25
N ILE A 99 9.97 -0.43 7.47
CA ILE A 99 9.33 -0.84 8.74
C ILE A 99 9.16 -2.37 8.86
N HIS A 100 9.71 -3.16 7.92
CA HIS A 100 9.51 -4.62 7.85
C HIS A 100 8.05 -5.05 8.00
N ASP A 101 7.14 -4.23 7.46
CA ASP A 101 5.71 -4.52 7.46
C ASP A 101 5.40 -5.82 6.70
N VAL A 102 4.59 -6.67 7.31
CA VAL A 102 4.15 -7.93 6.71
C VAL A 102 2.64 -7.96 6.58
N ARG A 103 2.19 -8.19 5.35
CA ARG A 103 0.78 -8.40 5.04
C ARG A 103 0.56 -9.86 4.69
N VAL A 104 -0.15 -10.58 5.54
CA VAL A 104 -0.53 -11.98 5.31
C VAL A 104 -1.95 -12.00 4.76
N ILE A 105 -2.11 -12.58 3.56
CA ILE A 105 -3.36 -12.61 2.80
C ILE A 105 -3.82 -14.08 2.71
N PRO A 106 -4.85 -14.48 3.45
CA PRO A 106 -5.47 -15.80 3.27
C PRO A 106 -6.07 -15.89 1.87
N ILE A 107 -5.85 -17.03 1.21
CA ILE A 107 -6.33 -17.32 -0.14
C ILE A 107 -7.42 -18.39 -0.08
N GLY A 108 -8.53 -18.13 -0.73
CA GLY A 108 -9.67 -19.04 -0.77
C GLY A 108 -10.49 -18.93 -2.05
N VAL A 109 -11.64 -19.54 -2.02
CA VAL A 109 -12.60 -19.46 -3.13
C VAL A 109 -13.36 -18.14 -3.05
N ARG A 110 -13.46 -17.44 -4.18
CA ARG A 110 -14.22 -16.18 -4.28
C ARG A 110 -15.66 -16.38 -3.79
N GLY A 111 -16.12 -15.52 -2.89
CA GLY A 111 -17.45 -15.57 -2.30
C GLY A 111 -17.59 -16.52 -1.10
N GLU A 112 -16.69 -17.48 -0.93
CA GLU A 112 -16.67 -18.39 0.22
C GLU A 112 -15.74 -17.88 1.32
N ILE A 113 -14.52 -17.40 0.96
CA ILE A 113 -13.61 -16.78 1.91
C ILE A 113 -14.22 -15.49 2.47
N LYS A 114 -14.09 -15.29 3.77
CA LYS A 114 -14.70 -14.17 4.50
C LYS A 114 -13.66 -13.37 5.25
N HIS A 115 -13.93 -12.08 5.33
CA HIS A 115 -13.21 -11.19 6.25
C HIS A 115 -13.46 -11.55 7.71
N GLY A 116 -12.52 -11.17 8.55
CA GLY A 116 -12.67 -11.24 10.00
C GLY A 116 -13.73 -10.27 10.54
N PRO A 117 -14.01 -10.33 11.85
CA PRO A 117 -15.00 -9.46 12.48
C PRO A 117 -14.58 -7.99 12.41
N ARG A 118 -15.55 -7.11 12.15
CA ARG A 118 -15.31 -5.66 12.02
C ARG A 118 -14.89 -4.99 13.33
N GLU A 119 -15.19 -5.62 14.43
CA GLU A 119 -14.85 -5.15 15.78
C GLU A 119 -13.34 -5.23 16.06
N ILE A 120 -12.60 -5.94 15.20
CA ILE A 120 -11.15 -6.11 15.31
C ILE A 120 -10.48 -5.44 14.08
N PRO A 121 -10.35 -4.09 14.07
CA PRO A 121 -9.66 -3.41 12.99
C PRO A 121 -8.18 -3.70 13.02
N LYS A 122 -7.56 -3.86 11.85
CA LYS A 122 -6.14 -4.19 11.71
C LYS A 122 -5.37 -3.02 11.10
N TRP A 123 -4.14 -2.87 11.52
CA TRP A 123 -3.17 -2.07 10.77
C TRP A 123 -2.99 -2.68 9.38
N GLY A 124 -3.04 -1.86 8.34
CA GLY A 124 -3.07 -2.35 6.95
C GLY A 124 -4.43 -2.90 6.49
N GLY A 125 -5.41 -2.99 7.39
CA GLY A 125 -6.72 -3.56 7.10
C GLY A 125 -6.76 -5.09 7.16
N ASP A 126 -7.93 -5.65 6.94
CA ASP A 126 -8.18 -7.08 6.83
C ASP A 126 -8.26 -7.48 5.36
N SER A 127 -7.29 -8.29 4.92
CA SER A 127 -7.13 -8.69 3.52
C SER A 127 -7.50 -10.15 3.34
N ILE A 128 -8.25 -10.45 2.27
CA ILE A 128 -8.50 -11.78 1.76
C ILE A 128 -8.18 -11.80 0.26
N GLY A 129 -7.86 -12.97 -0.30
CA GLY A 129 -7.53 -13.07 -1.72
C GLY A 129 -8.07 -14.33 -2.39
N TRP A 130 -8.12 -14.28 -3.71
CA TRP A 130 -8.45 -15.40 -4.58
C TRP A 130 -7.76 -15.24 -5.93
N TYR A 131 -7.70 -16.30 -6.71
CA TYR A 131 -7.16 -16.26 -8.06
C TYR A 131 -8.27 -16.18 -9.12
N GLU A 132 -8.05 -15.32 -10.11
CA GLU A 132 -8.82 -15.22 -11.35
C GLU A 132 -7.86 -15.49 -12.52
N GLY A 133 -7.76 -16.74 -12.95
CA GLY A 133 -6.74 -17.16 -13.91
C GLY A 133 -5.33 -16.94 -13.33
N ASN A 134 -4.49 -16.14 -14.01
CA ASN A 134 -3.13 -15.79 -13.58
C ASN A 134 -3.06 -14.50 -12.73
N THR A 135 -4.21 -13.99 -12.30
CA THR A 135 -4.30 -12.78 -11.50
C THR A 135 -4.66 -13.12 -10.05
N LEU A 136 -3.83 -12.70 -9.10
CA LEU A 136 -4.22 -12.65 -7.70
C LEU A 136 -5.07 -11.41 -7.48
N VAL A 137 -6.28 -11.59 -6.96
CA VAL A 137 -7.16 -10.51 -6.54
C VAL A 137 -7.17 -10.47 -5.02
N VAL A 138 -6.97 -9.28 -4.46
CA VAL A 138 -6.98 -9.05 -3.01
C VAL A 138 -8.01 -7.98 -2.69
N GLU A 139 -8.91 -8.29 -1.77
CA GLU A 139 -9.84 -7.33 -1.19
C GLU A 139 -9.42 -7.01 0.24
N THR A 140 -9.36 -5.73 0.56
CA THR A 140 -8.99 -5.26 1.90
C THR A 140 -10.03 -4.29 2.42
N VAL A 141 -10.47 -4.53 3.65
CA VAL A 141 -11.46 -3.72 4.39
C VAL A 141 -10.99 -3.51 5.81
N ASN A 142 -11.79 -2.81 6.62
CA ASN A 142 -11.62 -2.73 8.07
C ASN A 142 -10.24 -2.21 8.51
N SER A 143 -9.78 -1.15 7.87
CA SER A 143 -8.55 -0.45 8.25
C SER A 143 -8.68 0.17 9.64
N HIS A 144 -7.59 0.16 10.41
CA HIS A 144 -7.58 0.74 11.76
C HIS A 144 -7.92 2.24 11.72
N PRO A 145 -8.82 2.75 12.59
CA PRO A 145 -9.31 4.13 12.51
C PRO A 145 -8.23 5.20 12.75
N LYS A 146 -7.14 4.86 13.46
CA LYS A 146 -5.98 5.74 13.64
C LYS A 146 -4.97 5.65 12.49
N GLN A 147 -5.21 4.77 11.51
CA GLN A 147 -4.34 4.64 10.35
C GLN A 147 -4.63 5.75 9.35
N ARG A 148 -3.58 6.45 8.92
CA ARG A 148 -3.65 7.32 7.75
C ARG A 148 -3.30 6.50 6.53
N SER A 149 -4.30 6.05 5.80
CA SER A 149 -4.14 5.27 4.58
C SER A 149 -5.15 5.74 3.53
N PHE A 150 -5.22 4.99 2.43
CA PHE A 150 -6.19 5.27 1.37
C PHE A 150 -7.63 4.90 1.72
N ILE A 151 -7.88 4.24 2.82
CA ILE A 151 -9.23 3.93 3.27
C ILE A 151 -9.42 4.20 4.76
N SER A 152 -10.63 4.66 5.11
CA SER A 152 -11.18 4.67 6.45
C SER A 152 -11.68 3.24 6.82
N PRO A 153 -12.14 3.01 8.07
CA PRO A 153 -12.77 1.74 8.43
C PRO A 153 -13.97 1.34 7.56
N GLN A 154 -14.59 2.30 6.85
CA GLN A 154 -15.72 2.07 5.95
C GLN A 154 -15.30 1.80 4.51
N GLY A 155 -14.04 2.00 4.21
CA GLY A 155 -13.51 1.87 2.86
C GLY A 155 -13.15 0.43 2.48
N LYS A 156 -12.89 0.27 1.20
CA LYS A 156 -12.43 -0.97 0.57
C LYS A 156 -11.39 -0.67 -0.49
N VAL A 157 -10.36 -1.50 -0.54
CA VAL A 157 -9.43 -1.55 -1.67
C VAL A 157 -9.52 -2.93 -2.32
N THR A 158 -9.61 -2.93 -3.63
CA THR A 158 -9.44 -4.15 -4.45
C THR A 158 -8.16 -4.00 -5.24
N GLU A 159 -7.24 -4.92 -5.06
CA GLU A 159 -5.94 -4.96 -5.73
C GLU A 159 -5.87 -6.18 -6.65
N ARG A 160 -5.17 -6.04 -7.77
CA ARG A 160 -4.98 -7.10 -8.76
C ARG A 160 -3.50 -7.19 -9.13
N TYR A 161 -2.94 -8.36 -8.96
CA TYR A 161 -1.54 -8.66 -9.27
C TYR A 161 -1.51 -9.66 -10.41
N THR A 162 -1.11 -9.23 -11.58
CA THR A 162 -1.03 -10.08 -12.78
C THR A 162 0.42 -10.21 -13.22
N ARG A 163 0.95 -11.42 -13.34
CA ARG A 163 2.26 -11.63 -13.95
C ARG A 163 2.16 -11.26 -15.43
N TRP A 164 2.73 -10.12 -15.79
CA TRP A 164 2.65 -9.56 -17.14
C TRP A 164 3.78 -10.08 -18.04
N ALA A 165 4.99 -10.10 -17.51
CA ALA A 165 6.18 -10.53 -18.22
C ALA A 165 7.14 -11.23 -17.25
N ASP A 166 8.25 -11.74 -17.77
CA ASP A 166 9.31 -12.27 -16.91
C ASP A 166 9.90 -11.14 -16.07
N GLY A 167 9.87 -11.31 -14.74
CA GLY A 167 10.32 -10.28 -13.81
C GLY A 167 9.41 -9.04 -13.69
N GLU A 168 8.16 -9.07 -14.21
CA GLU A 168 7.24 -7.93 -14.09
C GLU A 168 5.84 -8.37 -13.68
N ILE A 169 5.32 -7.72 -12.63
CA ILE A 169 3.94 -7.83 -12.19
C ILE A 169 3.22 -6.53 -12.52
N PHE A 170 2.14 -6.64 -13.28
CA PHE A 170 1.19 -5.55 -13.47
C PHE A 170 0.29 -5.48 -12.25
N TYR A 171 0.31 -4.34 -11.57
CA TYR A 171 -0.44 -4.07 -10.37
C TYR A 171 -1.49 -3.01 -10.64
N GLU A 172 -2.74 -3.37 -10.40
CA GLU A 172 -3.91 -2.49 -10.51
C GLU A 172 -4.62 -2.41 -9.17
N PHE A 173 -5.23 -1.29 -8.89
CA PHE A 173 -6.04 -1.15 -7.69
C PHE A 173 -7.23 -0.23 -7.91
N ARG A 174 -8.27 -0.48 -7.12
CA ARG A 174 -9.48 0.33 -7.02
C ARG A 174 -9.74 0.65 -5.56
N VAL A 175 -9.94 1.93 -5.27
CA VAL A 175 -10.23 2.44 -3.93
C VAL A 175 -11.66 2.95 -3.88
N GLU A 176 -12.41 2.49 -2.90
CA GLU A 176 -13.81 2.84 -2.66
C GLU A 176 -13.96 3.23 -1.19
N ASP A 177 -14.27 4.48 -0.90
CA ASP A 177 -14.49 4.96 0.45
C ASP A 177 -15.43 6.16 0.43
N PRO A 178 -16.68 6.00 0.88
CA PRO A 178 -17.67 7.08 0.82
C PRO A 178 -17.39 8.22 1.80
N VAL A 179 -16.49 8.02 2.76
CA VAL A 179 -16.09 9.06 3.72
C VAL A 179 -14.98 9.93 3.13
N LEU A 180 -13.99 9.31 2.50
CA LEU A 180 -12.80 10.02 2.03
C LEU A 180 -12.90 10.52 0.59
N TYR A 181 -13.71 9.87 -0.26
CA TYR A 181 -13.79 10.20 -1.69
C TYR A 181 -15.22 10.41 -2.16
N LYS A 182 -15.38 11.32 -3.13
CA LYS A 182 -16.64 11.60 -3.80
C LYS A 182 -17.10 10.46 -4.71
N GLU A 183 -16.14 9.71 -5.23
CA GLU A 183 -16.33 8.55 -6.10
C GLU A 183 -15.14 7.59 -5.96
N ALA A 184 -15.31 6.36 -6.43
CA ALA A 184 -14.20 5.41 -6.48
C ALA A 184 -13.15 5.87 -7.49
N TRP A 185 -11.89 5.58 -7.20
CA TRP A 185 -10.78 5.90 -8.09
C TRP A 185 -9.86 4.69 -8.29
N THR A 186 -9.12 4.69 -9.37
CA THR A 186 -8.26 3.56 -9.77
C THR A 186 -6.86 4.03 -10.13
N GLY A 187 -5.93 3.11 -10.03
CA GLY A 187 -4.56 3.33 -10.46
C GLY A 187 -3.89 2.03 -10.90
N GLU A 188 -2.74 2.20 -11.54
CA GLU A 188 -1.93 1.08 -12.02
C GLU A 188 -0.45 1.37 -11.90
N MET A 189 0.34 0.34 -11.65
CA MET A 189 1.80 0.40 -11.58
C MET A 189 2.41 -0.91 -12.07
N SER A 190 3.71 -0.88 -12.41
CA SER A 190 4.50 -2.09 -12.60
C SER A 190 5.40 -2.33 -11.40
N LEU A 191 5.39 -3.54 -10.87
CA LEU A 191 6.37 -4.04 -9.92
C LEU A 191 7.41 -4.84 -10.70
N ARG A 192 8.66 -4.45 -10.59
CA ARG A 192 9.76 -5.10 -11.33
C ARG A 192 10.60 -5.95 -10.40
N GLY A 193 11.01 -7.10 -10.90
CA GLY A 193 11.93 -7.97 -10.19
C GLY A 193 13.26 -7.26 -9.91
N SER A 194 13.80 -7.47 -8.72
CA SER A 194 15.10 -6.97 -8.29
C SER A 194 15.98 -8.16 -7.87
N GLU A 195 17.26 -8.11 -8.20
CA GLU A 195 18.27 -9.03 -7.70
C GLU A 195 18.84 -8.61 -6.34
N GLN A 196 18.47 -7.41 -5.89
CA GLN A 196 18.91 -6.90 -4.61
C GLN A 196 18.14 -7.57 -3.46
N PRO A 197 18.82 -7.91 -2.36
CA PRO A 197 18.13 -8.44 -1.18
C PRO A 197 17.23 -7.37 -0.56
N VAL A 198 16.21 -7.82 0.16
CA VAL A 198 15.47 -6.96 1.08
C VAL A 198 16.35 -6.74 2.29
N TYR A 199 16.70 -5.47 2.56
CA TYR A 199 17.55 -5.12 3.69
C TYR A 199 16.74 -4.98 4.97
N GLU A 200 17.41 -5.13 6.10
CA GLU A 200 16.82 -4.82 7.40
C GLU A 200 16.52 -3.32 7.51
N TYR A 201 15.29 -3.00 7.89
CA TYR A 201 14.91 -1.65 8.30
C TYR A 201 14.86 -1.61 9.83
N ALA A 202 15.95 -1.17 10.45
CA ALA A 202 16.08 -1.10 11.91
C ALA A 202 15.32 0.11 12.46
N CYS A 203 14.00 -0.01 12.61
CA CYS A 203 13.18 1.03 13.20
C CYS A 203 13.24 0.98 14.72
N HIS A 204 13.44 2.13 15.34
CA HIS A 204 13.43 2.28 16.80
C HIS A 204 12.43 3.34 17.21
N GLU A 205 11.35 2.96 17.89
CA GLU A 205 10.40 3.90 18.48
C GLU A 205 11.10 4.77 19.53
N GLY A 206 10.80 6.06 19.53
CA GLY A 206 11.42 7.00 20.45
C GLY A 206 12.78 7.54 20.02
N ASN A 207 13.30 7.16 18.87
CA ASN A 207 14.49 7.75 18.27
C ASN A 207 14.13 9.11 17.66
N HIS A 208 14.06 10.12 18.51
CA HIS A 208 13.73 11.49 18.15
C HIS A 208 15.04 12.28 18.08
N ALA A 209 15.70 12.24 16.93
CA ALA A 209 16.87 13.07 16.67
C ALA A 209 16.48 14.45 16.17
#